data_beb63718341399f936c51f287305dd58
#
_entry.id   beb63718341399f936c51f287305dd58
#
_cell.length_a   1.000
_cell.length_b   1.000
_cell.length_c   1.000
_cell.angle_alpha   90.00
_cell.angle_beta   90.00
_cell.angle_gamma   90.00
#
_symmetry.space_group_name_H-M   'P 1'
#
loop_
_entity.id
_entity.type
_entity.pdbx_description
1 polymer ?
#
loop_
_entity_poly.entity_id
_entity_poly.type
_entity_poly.pdbx_seq_one_letter_code
_entity_poly.pdbx_strand_id
1 'polypeptide(L)'
;MSTDNQNTESEPGPQSVTGPRIDKGLVIVNTGKGKGKTTAAMGVLVRAWGRGMKVIMFQFIKHSTANFGEQRAAQKMGIEMRAMGDGFTWRSKDLDQSADLARAQWEDCKTVIASGDYDVIVLDLALLHI
;
A
#
# COMPACT_ATOMS: atom_id res chain seq x y z
N MET A 1 -13.96 50.13 -6.74
CA MET A 1 -12.53 50.03 -7.06
C MET A 1 -12.03 48.70 -6.58
N SER A 2 -12.12 47.76 -7.39
CA SER A 2 -11.50 46.44 -7.13
C SER A 2 -10.13 46.49 -7.77
N THR A 3 -9.12 46.55 -6.95
CA THR A 3 -7.80 46.21 -7.38
C THR A 3 -7.72 44.70 -7.36
N ASP A 4 -8.28 44.09 -8.38
CA ASP A 4 -8.04 42.69 -8.63
C ASP A 4 -6.62 42.51 -9.15
N ASN A 5 -5.68 42.62 -8.24
CA ASN A 5 -4.42 41.97 -8.39
C ASN A 5 -4.68 40.48 -8.13
N GLN A 6 -5.36 39.87 -9.05
CA GLN A 6 -5.28 38.43 -9.17
C GLN A 6 -3.88 38.13 -9.69
N ASN A 7 -2.94 38.11 -8.75
CA ASN A 7 -1.75 37.34 -8.92
C ASN A 7 -2.22 35.86 -9.01
N THR A 8 -2.71 35.50 -10.16
CA THR A 8 -2.76 34.10 -10.52
C THR A 8 -1.31 33.69 -10.68
N GLU A 9 -0.66 33.40 -9.54
CA GLU A 9 0.51 32.57 -9.57
C GLU A 9 0.02 31.27 -10.20
N SER A 10 0.32 31.10 -11.48
CA SER A 10 0.13 29.85 -12.14
C SER A 10 0.84 28.81 -11.29
N GLU A 11 0.08 27.86 -10.76
CA GLU A 11 0.69 26.71 -10.08
C GLU A 11 1.83 26.21 -10.96
N PRO A 12 3.03 26.02 -10.41
CA PRO A 12 4.12 25.50 -11.21
C PRO A 12 3.63 24.20 -11.82
N GLY A 13 3.57 24.17 -13.13
CA GLY A 13 3.25 22.94 -13.86
C GLY A 13 4.14 21.81 -13.37
N PRO A 14 3.78 20.56 -13.62
CA PRO A 14 4.55 19.43 -13.14
C PRO A 14 6.01 19.65 -13.48
N GLN A 15 6.83 19.78 -12.43
CA GLN A 15 8.26 19.97 -12.60
C GLN A 15 8.75 18.83 -13.48
N SER A 16 9.24 19.19 -14.66
CA SER A 16 9.87 18.20 -15.52
C SER A 16 11.06 17.63 -14.76
N VAL A 17 10.98 16.38 -14.41
CA VAL A 17 12.11 15.67 -13.84
C VAL A 17 13.16 15.62 -14.97
N THR A 18 14.10 16.56 -14.92
CA THR A 18 15.21 16.65 -15.86
C THR A 18 16.26 15.61 -15.50
N GLY A 19 16.08 14.41 -15.97
CA GLY A 19 17.03 13.32 -15.80
C GLY A 19 16.68 12.17 -16.73
N PRO A 20 17.64 11.29 -17.05
CA PRO A 20 17.33 10.13 -17.86
C PRO A 20 16.29 9.27 -17.15
N ARG A 21 15.19 9.02 -17.82
CA ARG A 21 14.14 8.13 -17.31
C ARG A 21 14.70 6.71 -17.32
N ILE A 22 14.85 6.13 -16.13
CA ILE A 22 15.27 4.75 -16.00
C ILE A 22 14.02 3.89 -15.98
N ASP A 23 13.87 3.09 -17.01
CA ASP A 23 12.74 2.15 -17.12
C ASP A 23 13.12 0.81 -16.47
N LYS A 24 12.91 0.72 -15.18
CA LYS A 24 13.13 -0.50 -14.40
C LYS A 24 12.19 -0.57 -13.21
N GLY A 25 11.92 -1.79 -12.74
CA GLY A 25 11.21 -1.99 -11.49
C GLY A 25 11.99 -1.41 -10.30
N LEU A 26 11.27 -0.86 -9.34
CA LEU A 26 11.83 -0.25 -8.14
C LEU A 26 11.30 -0.96 -6.91
N VAL A 27 12.20 -1.31 -5.99
CA VAL A 27 11.84 -1.80 -4.65
C VAL A 27 12.13 -0.71 -3.63
N ILE A 28 11.10 -0.31 -2.90
CA ILE A 28 11.18 0.69 -1.83
C ILE A 28 10.92 0.00 -0.50
N VAL A 29 11.83 0.16 0.45
CA VAL A 29 11.69 -0.43 1.79
C VAL A 29 11.58 0.67 2.82
N ASN A 30 10.43 0.73 3.50
CA ASN A 30 10.21 1.61 4.64
C ASN A 30 10.48 0.79 5.92
N THR A 31 11.52 1.12 6.64
CA THR A 31 11.94 0.39 7.84
C THR A 31 12.29 1.35 8.96
N GLY A 32 12.43 0.83 10.16
CA GLY A 32 12.83 1.59 11.33
C GLY A 32 11.91 1.36 12.52
N LYS A 33 12.34 1.89 13.66
CA LYS A 33 11.54 1.91 14.89
C LYS A 33 10.61 3.11 14.86
N GLY A 34 9.38 2.93 15.26
CA GLY A 34 8.41 4.01 15.34
C GLY A 34 7.25 3.88 14.37
N LYS A 35 6.38 4.85 14.45
CA LYS A 35 5.13 4.90 13.68
C LYS A 35 5.33 5.57 12.33
N GLY A 36 4.45 5.29 11.40
CA GLY A 36 4.38 5.97 10.11
C GLY A 36 4.80 5.14 8.90
N LYS A 37 5.29 3.91 9.09
CA LYS A 37 5.67 3.03 7.97
C LYS A 37 4.48 2.67 7.08
N THR A 38 3.38 2.24 7.66
CA THR A 38 2.14 1.94 6.95
C THR A 38 1.58 3.18 6.26
N THR A 39 1.59 4.31 6.95
CA THR A 39 1.13 5.59 6.39
C THR A 39 1.95 5.99 5.18
N ALA A 40 3.26 5.83 5.23
CA ALA A 40 4.15 6.12 4.10
C ALA A 40 3.86 5.21 2.91
N ALA A 41 3.69 3.92 3.15
CA ALA A 41 3.34 2.95 2.12
C ALA A 41 1.97 3.25 1.49
N MET A 42 0.97 3.57 2.31
CA MET A 42 -0.34 4.01 1.85
C MET A 42 -0.28 5.27 1.00
N GLY A 43 0.57 6.22 1.36
CA GLY A 43 0.76 7.44 0.58
C GLY A 43 1.23 7.15 -0.84
N VAL A 44 2.20 6.27 -1.00
CA VAL A 44 2.68 5.83 -2.32
C VAL A 44 1.55 5.14 -3.09
N LEU A 45 0.81 4.25 -2.44
CA LEU A 45 -0.29 3.50 -3.04
C LEU A 45 -1.40 4.43 -3.56
N VAL A 46 -1.86 5.36 -2.72
CA VAL A 46 -2.91 6.33 -3.07
C VAL A 46 -2.46 7.24 -4.20
N ARG A 47 -1.23 7.69 -4.18
CA ARG A 47 -0.66 8.52 -5.26
C ARG A 47 -0.62 7.78 -6.59
N ALA A 48 -0.20 6.53 -6.60
CA ALA A 48 -0.19 5.69 -7.78
C ALA A 48 -1.62 5.42 -8.29
N TRP A 49 -2.52 5.08 -7.39
CA TRP A 49 -3.92 4.88 -7.72
C TRP A 49 -4.57 6.13 -8.34
N GLY A 50 -4.29 7.31 -7.76
CA GLY A 50 -4.80 8.57 -8.30
C GLY A 50 -4.27 8.90 -9.69
N ARG A 51 -3.15 8.33 -10.09
CA ARG A 51 -2.59 8.43 -11.45
C ARG A 51 -3.14 7.39 -12.42
N GLY A 52 -4.10 6.59 -12.00
CA GLY A 52 -4.68 5.54 -12.82
C GLY A 52 -3.88 4.24 -12.90
N MET A 53 -2.87 4.10 -12.04
CA MET A 53 -2.10 2.86 -11.95
C MET A 53 -2.91 1.77 -11.25
N LYS A 54 -2.68 0.53 -11.66
CA LYS A 54 -3.28 -0.63 -11.01
C LYS A 54 -2.47 -1.01 -9.77
N VAL A 55 -3.09 -0.92 -8.60
CA VAL A 55 -2.43 -1.05 -7.31
C VAL A 55 -3.09 -2.12 -6.43
N ILE A 56 -2.30 -2.76 -5.61
CA ILE A 56 -2.75 -3.72 -4.59
C ILE A 56 -1.88 -3.61 -3.35
N MET A 57 -2.47 -3.82 -2.19
CA MET A 57 -1.77 -3.88 -0.92
C MET A 57 -2.06 -5.20 -0.21
N PHE A 58 -1.01 -5.87 0.20
CA PHE A 58 -1.07 -7.03 1.08
C PHE A 58 -0.71 -6.61 2.49
N GLN A 59 -1.58 -6.90 3.44
CA GLN A 59 -1.33 -6.68 4.86
C GLN A 59 -1.17 -8.01 5.58
N PHE A 60 0.02 -8.26 6.09
CA PHE A 60 0.34 -9.43 6.90
C PHE A 60 0.10 -9.09 8.37
N ILE A 61 -1.16 -8.87 8.73
CA ILE A 61 -1.56 -8.46 10.08
C ILE A 61 -2.08 -9.67 10.83
N LYS A 62 -1.60 -9.82 12.07
CA LYS A 62 -1.95 -10.95 12.94
C LYS A 62 -3.42 -10.94 13.42
N HIS A 63 -4.09 -9.79 13.38
CA HIS A 63 -5.48 -9.63 13.81
C HIS A 63 -6.32 -9.03 12.69
N SER A 64 -7.19 -9.85 12.10
CA SER A 64 -8.11 -9.44 11.04
C SER A 64 -9.24 -8.51 11.52
N THR A 65 -9.45 -8.43 12.84
CA THR A 65 -10.49 -7.59 13.44
C THR A 65 -10.10 -6.12 13.59
N ALA A 66 -8.85 -5.78 13.34
CA ALA A 66 -8.39 -4.41 13.37
C ALA A 66 -8.87 -3.66 12.12
N ASN A 67 -10.04 -3.07 12.22
CA ASN A 67 -10.61 -2.25 11.16
C ASN A 67 -9.98 -0.85 11.21
N PHE A 68 -8.75 -0.78 10.73
CA PHE A 68 -8.00 0.48 10.69
C PHE A 68 -8.61 1.47 9.69
N GLY A 69 -8.42 2.76 9.97
CA GLY A 69 -8.88 3.82 9.08
C GLY A 69 -8.36 3.69 7.66
N GLU A 70 -7.13 3.21 7.48
CA GLU A 70 -6.52 2.97 6.17
C GLU A 70 -7.30 1.93 5.36
N GLN A 71 -7.74 0.86 5.98
CA GLN A 71 -8.53 -0.19 5.31
C GLN A 71 -9.88 0.34 4.87
N ARG A 72 -10.55 1.12 5.73
CA ARG A 72 -11.83 1.76 5.39
C ARG A 72 -11.68 2.74 4.25
N ALA A 73 -10.65 3.55 4.27
CA ALA A 73 -10.37 4.51 3.20
C ALA A 73 -10.10 3.81 1.88
N ALA A 74 -9.25 2.79 1.87
CA ALA A 74 -8.94 2.01 0.69
C ALA A 74 -10.21 1.35 0.11
N GLN A 75 -11.04 0.77 0.96
CA GLN A 75 -12.29 0.15 0.56
C GLN A 75 -13.25 1.15 -0.09
N LYS A 76 -13.39 2.35 0.47
CA LYS A 76 -14.22 3.42 -0.09
C LYS A 76 -13.70 3.93 -1.42
N MET A 77 -12.39 3.98 -1.60
CA MET A 77 -11.76 4.37 -2.86
C MET A 77 -11.79 3.28 -3.92
N GLY A 78 -12.07 2.03 -3.54
CA GLY A 78 -11.99 0.89 -4.45
C GLY A 78 -10.57 0.38 -4.67
N ILE A 79 -9.65 0.66 -3.76
CA ILE A 79 -8.30 0.13 -3.77
C ILE A 79 -8.31 -1.30 -3.25
N GLU A 80 -7.70 -2.21 -3.99
CA GLU A 80 -7.63 -3.62 -3.61
C GLU A 80 -6.65 -3.81 -2.45
N MET A 81 -7.17 -4.35 -1.35
CA MET A 81 -6.38 -4.73 -0.18
C MET A 81 -6.70 -6.16 0.20
N ARG A 82 -5.67 -6.93 0.46
CA ARG A 82 -5.79 -8.29 0.96
C ARG A 82 -5.13 -8.40 2.32
N ALA A 83 -5.92 -8.66 3.35
CA ALA A 83 -5.43 -8.85 4.70
C ALA A 83 -5.31 -10.35 5.01
N MET A 84 -4.29 -10.70 5.78
CA MET A 84 -4.13 -12.06 6.27
C MET A 84 -5.29 -12.45 7.18
N GLY A 85 -5.88 -13.62 6.92
CA GLY A 85 -6.94 -14.14 7.78
C GLY A 85 -8.33 -13.58 7.50
N ASP A 86 -8.55 -12.93 6.35
CA ASP A 86 -9.89 -12.57 5.91
C ASP A 86 -10.77 -13.82 5.83
N GLY A 87 -11.83 -13.86 6.66
CA GLY A 87 -12.75 -14.97 6.74
C GLY A 87 -12.43 -16.03 7.79
N PHE A 88 -11.32 -15.90 8.53
CA PHE A 88 -11.02 -16.81 9.64
C PHE A 88 -11.34 -16.17 10.99
N THR A 89 -12.10 -16.88 11.80
CA THR A 89 -12.31 -16.52 13.21
C THR A 89 -11.06 -16.94 13.99
N TRP A 90 -10.33 -15.95 14.47
CA TRP A 90 -9.14 -16.12 15.31
C TRP A 90 -9.47 -16.63 16.70
N ARG A 91 -9.86 -17.86 16.83
CA ARG A 91 -10.06 -18.49 18.15
C ARG A 91 -8.94 -19.46 18.51
N SER A 92 -8.03 -19.73 17.59
CA SER A 92 -6.95 -20.65 17.89
C SER A 92 -5.72 -19.88 18.36
N LYS A 93 -5.23 -20.27 19.51
CA LYS A 93 -3.94 -19.86 20.05
C LYS A 93 -2.77 -20.58 19.35
N ASP A 94 -3.01 -21.12 18.19
CA ASP A 94 -2.05 -21.96 17.50
C ASP A 94 -1.15 -21.09 16.63
N LEU A 95 0.10 -20.97 17.06
CA LEU A 95 1.16 -20.30 16.31
C LEU A 95 1.41 -20.93 14.94
N ASP A 96 1.15 -22.22 14.80
CA ASP A 96 1.33 -22.96 13.55
C ASP A 96 0.31 -22.52 12.50
N GLN A 97 -0.92 -22.26 12.88
CA GLN A 97 -1.94 -21.75 11.96
C GLN A 97 -1.61 -20.34 11.47
N SER A 98 -1.06 -19.49 12.32
CA SER A 98 -0.64 -18.13 11.92
C SER A 98 0.51 -18.18 10.91
N ALA A 99 1.44 -19.11 11.09
CA ALA A 99 2.53 -19.33 10.15
C ALA A 99 2.02 -19.86 8.80
N ASP A 100 1.08 -20.80 8.82
CA ASP A 100 0.46 -21.36 7.62
C ASP A 100 -0.34 -20.32 6.84
N LEU A 101 -1.08 -19.45 7.53
CA LEU A 101 -1.80 -18.34 6.92
C LEU A 101 -0.85 -17.33 6.29
N ALA A 102 0.25 -16.99 6.96
CA ALA A 102 1.26 -16.09 6.42
C ALA A 102 1.92 -16.67 5.18
N ARG A 103 2.21 -17.96 5.17
CA ARG A 103 2.75 -18.66 3.98
C ARG A 103 1.76 -18.68 2.84
N ALA A 104 0.48 -18.97 3.11
CA ALA A 104 -0.56 -18.96 2.10
C ALA A 104 -0.73 -17.56 1.48
N GLN A 105 -0.71 -16.53 2.28
CA GLN A 105 -0.77 -15.17 1.81
C GLN A 105 0.48 -14.77 1.01
N TRP A 106 1.64 -15.24 1.43
CA TRP A 106 2.89 -15.02 0.69
C TRP A 106 2.87 -15.72 -0.67
N GLU A 107 2.33 -16.94 -0.76
CA GLU A 107 2.14 -17.62 -2.04
C GLU A 107 1.20 -16.85 -2.97
N ASP A 108 0.08 -16.34 -2.46
CA ASP A 108 -0.82 -15.46 -3.20
C ASP A 108 -0.10 -14.18 -3.68
N CYS A 109 0.67 -13.56 -2.81
CA CYS A 109 1.46 -12.39 -3.13
C CYS A 109 2.46 -12.66 -4.27
N LYS A 110 3.20 -13.77 -4.21
CA LYS A 110 4.14 -14.16 -5.26
C LYS A 110 3.43 -14.37 -6.60
N THR A 111 2.27 -14.98 -6.59
CA THR A 111 1.45 -15.19 -7.79
C THR A 111 1.04 -13.85 -8.40
N VAL A 112 0.62 -12.91 -7.57
CA VAL A 112 0.24 -11.56 -8.01
C VAL A 112 1.44 -10.80 -8.59
N ILE A 113 2.59 -10.87 -7.95
CA ILE A 113 3.82 -10.24 -8.45
C ILE A 113 4.21 -10.83 -9.81
N ALA A 114 4.16 -12.14 -9.95
CA ALA A 114 4.52 -12.83 -11.17
C ALA A 114 3.54 -12.58 -12.33
N SER A 115 2.29 -12.24 -12.02
CA SER A 115 1.26 -11.99 -13.04
C SER A 115 1.55 -10.80 -13.95
N GLY A 116 2.26 -9.80 -13.43
CA GLY A 116 2.49 -8.54 -14.15
C GLY A 116 1.24 -7.67 -14.30
N ASP A 117 0.14 -8.01 -13.62
CA ASP A 117 -1.14 -7.31 -13.75
C ASP A 117 -1.21 -6.00 -12.95
N TYR A 118 -0.29 -5.77 -12.04
CA TYR A 118 -0.27 -4.60 -11.16
C TYR A 118 0.98 -3.75 -11.39
N ASP A 119 0.79 -2.44 -11.36
CA ASP A 119 1.88 -1.47 -11.49
C ASP A 119 2.60 -1.23 -10.15
N VAL A 120 1.86 -1.27 -9.05
CA VAL A 120 2.39 -1.08 -7.70
C VAL A 120 1.82 -2.13 -6.76
N ILE A 121 2.70 -2.83 -6.10
CA ILE A 121 2.36 -3.84 -5.10
C ILE A 121 3.01 -3.43 -3.78
N VAL A 122 2.20 -3.25 -2.75
CA VAL A 122 2.66 -2.88 -1.41
C VAL A 122 2.53 -4.08 -0.48
N LEU A 123 3.60 -4.38 0.24
CA LEU A 123 3.64 -5.39 1.29
C LEU A 123 3.81 -4.69 2.63
N ASP A 124 2.79 -4.74 3.46
CA ASP A 124 2.85 -4.23 4.83
C ASP A 124 3.12 -5.40 5.79
N LEU A 125 4.37 -5.50 6.22
CA LEU A 125 4.89 -6.60 7.03
C LEU A 125 4.94 -6.26 8.52
N ALA A 126 4.18 -5.30 8.99
CA ALA A 126 4.29 -4.66 10.30
C ALA A 126 4.32 -5.63 11.51
N LEU A 127 4.03 -6.89 11.33
CA LEU A 127 3.99 -7.90 12.40
C LEU A 127 4.78 -9.16 12.09
N LEU A 128 5.51 -9.22 11.00
CA LEU A 128 6.44 -10.32 10.78
C LEU A 128 7.75 -10.03 11.51
N HIS A 129 7.73 -10.18 12.82
CA HIS A 129 8.94 -10.46 13.57
C HIS A 129 9.34 -11.91 13.27
N ILE A 130 10.07 -12.01 12.21
CA ILE A 130 10.78 -13.27 11.93
C ILE A 130 12.08 -13.24 12.73
#